data_6ee61ab27153da9234c6af0255c451c9
#
_entry.id   6ee61ab27153da9234c6af0255c451c9
#
_cell.length_a   1.000
_cell.length_b   1.000
_cell.length_c   1.000
_cell.angle_alpha   90.00
_cell.angle_beta   90.00
_cell.angle_gamma   90.00
#
_symmetry.space_group_name_H-M   'P 1'
#
loop_
_entity.id
_entity.type
_entity.pdbx_description
1 polymer ?
#
loop_
_entity_poly.entity_id
_entity_poly.type
_entity_poly.pdbx_seq_one_letter_code
_entity_poly.pdbx_strand_id
1 'polypeptide(L)'
;MIDYIKGELTFLSPTYAVIEAAGVGYQINIALTSYSALVGNEGQVTKLLVTEIIREDTHDLFGFFTAGERELFVMLMTVSGIGANTARMIMSAYTAAEIRQIIATGNARALSQVKGLGPKTAQRIIV
;
A
#
# COMPACT_ATOMS: atom_id res chain seq x y z
N MET A 1 -9.62 8.24 13.87
CA MET A 1 -8.93 7.59 12.72
C MET A 1 -8.20 8.65 11.89
N ILE A 2 -6.98 8.36 11.50
CA ILE A 2 -6.20 9.25 10.65
C ILE A 2 -6.58 8.99 9.19
N ASP A 3 -7.03 10.03 8.49
CA ASP A 3 -7.44 9.90 7.07
C ASP A 3 -6.27 10.17 6.12
N TYR A 4 -5.50 11.21 6.40
CA TYR A 4 -4.33 11.54 5.60
C TYR A 4 -3.29 12.27 6.46
N ILE A 5 -2.06 12.30 5.96
CA ILE A 5 -0.98 13.06 6.58
C ILE A 5 -0.37 13.94 5.48
N LYS A 6 -0.26 15.23 5.78
CA LYS A 6 0.32 16.21 4.87
C LYS A 6 1.42 16.97 5.58
N GLY A 7 2.60 16.98 5.00
CA GLY A 7 3.74 17.67 5.57
C GLY A 7 4.97 17.48 4.71
N GLU A 8 6.13 17.80 5.26
CA GLU A 8 7.39 17.68 4.55
C GLU A 8 7.84 16.21 4.50
N LEU A 9 8.20 15.74 3.30
CA LEU A 9 8.80 14.42 3.13
C LEU A 9 10.26 14.49 3.59
N THR A 10 10.54 14.00 4.80
CA THR A 10 11.85 14.11 5.42
C THR A 10 12.74 12.90 5.19
N PHE A 11 12.16 11.76 4.86
CA PHE A 11 12.89 10.53 4.59
C PHE A 11 12.10 9.65 3.63
N LEU A 12 12.81 8.97 2.74
CA LEU A 12 12.18 8.05 1.78
C LEU A 12 13.05 6.82 1.61
N SER A 13 12.41 5.65 1.70
CA SER A 13 13.00 4.36 1.34
C SER A 13 11.99 3.57 0.51
N PRO A 14 12.40 2.46 -0.13
CA PRO A 14 11.46 1.67 -0.90
C PRO A 14 10.29 1.09 -0.10
N THR A 15 10.42 1.00 1.23
CA THR A 15 9.41 0.38 2.08
C THR A 15 8.63 1.35 2.94
N TYR A 16 9.18 2.54 3.20
CA TYR A 16 8.45 3.53 3.99
C TYR A 16 8.93 4.94 3.71
N ALA A 17 8.07 5.90 4.03
CA ALA A 17 8.36 7.32 3.99
C ALA A 17 8.13 7.92 5.36
N VAL A 18 8.82 9.02 5.67
CA VAL A 18 8.52 9.82 6.87
C VAL A 18 8.03 11.18 6.43
N ILE A 19 6.83 11.55 6.89
CA ILE A 19 6.26 12.87 6.66
C ILE A 19 6.21 13.59 8.00
N GLU A 20 6.82 14.75 8.05
CA GLU A 20 6.78 15.59 9.24
C GLU A 20 5.64 16.58 9.15
N ALA A 21 4.69 16.50 10.07
CA ALA A 21 3.57 17.41 10.17
C ALA A 21 3.50 17.95 11.59
N ALA A 22 3.49 19.27 11.76
CA ALA A 22 3.43 19.96 13.05
C ALA A 22 4.51 19.46 14.04
N GLY A 23 5.71 19.20 13.54
CA GLY A 23 6.83 18.75 14.38
C GLY A 23 6.82 17.27 14.72
N VAL A 24 5.87 16.49 14.19
CA VAL A 24 5.79 15.05 14.40
C VAL A 24 6.16 14.32 13.12
N GLY A 25 7.11 13.38 13.20
CA GLY A 25 7.48 12.54 12.07
C GLY A 25 6.64 11.27 12.04
N TYR A 26 5.82 11.12 11.01
CA TYR A 26 4.99 9.94 10.82
C TYR A 26 5.68 8.97 9.87
N GLN A 27 5.95 7.77 10.35
CA GLN A 27 6.50 6.70 9.51
C GLN A 27 5.34 5.99 8.82
N ILE A 28 5.33 6.03 7.49
CA ILE A 28 4.23 5.52 6.69
C ILE A 28 4.77 4.44 5.75
N ASN A 29 4.26 3.23 5.90
CA ASN A 29 4.63 2.14 4.99
C ASN A 29 4.03 2.39 3.62
N ILE A 30 4.79 2.13 2.57
CA ILE A 30 4.38 2.37 1.19
C ILE A 30 4.71 1.18 0.31
N ALA A 31 4.01 1.10 -0.83
CA ALA A 31 4.33 0.15 -1.88
C ALA A 31 5.45 0.73 -2.76
N LEU A 32 6.12 -0.14 -3.51
CA LEU A 32 7.21 0.28 -4.39
C LEU A 32 6.73 1.27 -5.47
N THR A 33 5.50 1.12 -5.93
CA THR A 33 4.91 2.05 -6.89
C THR A 33 4.81 3.47 -6.32
N SER A 34 4.49 3.61 -5.03
CA SER A 34 4.46 4.91 -4.36
C SER A 34 5.88 5.46 -4.17
N TYR A 35 6.83 4.60 -3.81
CA TYR A 35 8.23 5.00 -3.71
C TYR A 35 8.72 5.61 -5.02
N SER A 36 8.46 4.94 -6.13
CA SER A 36 8.89 5.43 -7.45
C SER A 36 8.30 6.80 -7.77
N ALA A 37 7.07 7.06 -7.34
CA ALA A 37 6.43 8.35 -7.55
C ALA A 37 6.98 9.45 -6.62
N LEU A 38 7.51 9.08 -5.46
CA LEU A 38 8.02 10.03 -4.46
C LEU A 38 9.51 10.35 -4.63
N VAL A 39 10.26 9.53 -5.36
CA VAL A 39 11.69 9.78 -5.58
C VAL A 39 11.90 11.18 -6.17
N GLY A 40 12.80 11.95 -5.55
CA GLY A 40 13.08 13.32 -5.97
C GLY A 40 12.24 14.38 -5.25
N ASN A 41 11.26 13.97 -4.45
CA ASN A 41 10.39 14.90 -3.73
C ASN A 41 10.80 15.11 -2.27
N GLU A 42 11.95 14.59 -1.85
CA GLU A 42 12.44 14.80 -0.49
C GLU A 42 12.58 16.30 -0.22
N GLY A 43 12.11 16.74 0.94
CA GLY A 43 12.11 18.14 1.33
C GLY A 43 10.86 18.91 0.87
N GLN A 44 10.00 18.30 0.06
CA GLN A 44 8.79 18.94 -0.44
C GLN A 44 7.56 18.54 0.37
N VAL A 45 6.54 19.38 0.34
CA VAL A 45 5.26 19.08 0.97
C VAL A 45 4.58 17.95 0.20
N THR A 46 4.21 16.91 0.93
CA THR A 46 3.63 15.70 0.39
C THR A 46 2.40 15.31 1.19
N LYS A 47 1.37 14.83 0.50
CA LYS A 47 0.15 14.34 1.13
C LYS A 47 -0.04 12.86 0.76
N LEU A 48 -0.19 12.02 1.78
CA LEU A 48 -0.54 10.61 1.58
C LEU A 48 -1.82 10.30 2.33
N LEU A 49 -2.75 9.66 1.65
CA LEU A 49 -3.92 9.07 2.30
C LEU A 49 -3.44 7.85 3.05
N VAL A 50 -3.93 7.64 4.27
CA VAL A 50 -3.42 6.55 5.10
C VAL A 50 -4.53 5.63 5.57
N THR A 51 -4.12 4.39 5.85
CA THR A 51 -4.93 3.39 6.54
C THR A 51 -4.14 2.98 7.78
N GLU A 52 -4.80 3.07 8.94
CA GLU A 52 -4.21 2.60 10.19
C GLU A 52 -4.51 1.13 10.38
N ILE A 53 -3.46 0.36 10.66
CA ILE A 53 -3.59 -1.05 11.01
C ILE A 53 -3.16 -1.17 12.47
N ILE A 54 -4.15 -1.25 13.35
CA ILE A 54 -3.92 -1.31 14.79
C ILE A 54 -4.19 -2.74 15.25
N ARG A 55 -3.17 -3.34 15.85
CA ARG A 55 -3.24 -4.67 16.43
C ARG A 55 -2.86 -4.58 17.89
N GLU A 56 -2.89 -5.71 18.59
CA GLU A 56 -2.58 -5.76 20.01
C GLU A 56 -1.19 -5.20 20.33
N ASP A 57 -0.21 -5.48 19.47
CA ASP A 57 1.20 -5.13 19.68
C ASP A 57 1.77 -4.20 18.62
N THR A 58 0.96 -3.76 17.65
CA THR A 58 1.45 -2.90 16.57
C THR A 58 0.44 -1.82 16.21
N HIS A 59 0.98 -0.71 15.72
CA HIS A 59 0.19 0.38 15.15
C HIS A 59 0.94 0.86 13.92
N ASP A 60 0.50 0.45 12.74
CA ASP A 60 1.16 0.78 11.48
C ASP A 60 0.30 1.68 10.62
N LEU A 61 0.96 2.56 9.88
CA LEU A 61 0.32 3.39 8.86
C LEU A 61 0.76 2.91 7.49
N PHE A 62 -0.20 2.80 6.57
CA PHE A 62 0.06 2.48 5.17
C PHE A 62 -0.45 3.64 4.32
N GLY A 63 0.36 4.13 3.39
CA GLY A 63 0.08 5.36 2.65
C GLY A 63 -0.14 5.14 1.16
N PHE A 64 -1.01 5.97 0.59
CA PHE A 64 -1.43 5.90 -0.80
C PHE A 64 -1.60 7.31 -1.37
N PHE A 65 -1.41 7.46 -2.68
CA PHE A 65 -1.64 8.75 -3.35
C PHE A 65 -3.11 9.02 -3.62
N THR A 66 -3.89 7.99 -3.92
CA THR A 66 -5.28 8.15 -4.33
C THR A 66 -6.22 7.34 -3.45
N ALA A 67 -7.46 7.79 -3.38
CA ALA A 67 -8.52 7.06 -2.66
C ALA A 67 -8.75 5.67 -3.28
N GLY A 68 -8.64 5.56 -4.61
CA GLY A 68 -8.81 4.28 -5.29
C GLY A 68 -7.74 3.26 -4.92
N GLU A 69 -6.50 3.70 -4.75
CA GLU A 69 -5.43 2.82 -4.26
C GLU A 69 -5.70 2.35 -2.82
N ARG A 70 -6.13 3.26 -1.95
CA ARG A 70 -6.46 2.92 -0.57
C ARG A 70 -7.63 1.94 -0.50
N GLU A 71 -8.68 2.16 -1.28
CA GLU A 71 -9.81 1.25 -1.36
C GLU A 71 -9.38 -0.15 -1.78
N LEU A 72 -8.54 -0.23 -2.81
CA LEU A 72 -8.03 -1.51 -3.30
C LEU A 72 -7.23 -2.24 -2.21
N PHE A 73 -6.36 -1.53 -1.49
CA PHE A 73 -5.60 -2.10 -0.39
C PHE A 73 -6.53 -2.68 0.68
N VAL A 74 -7.53 -1.93 1.10
CA VAL A 74 -8.50 -2.38 2.12
C VAL A 74 -9.28 -3.59 1.61
N MET A 75 -9.70 -3.56 0.35
CA MET A 75 -10.42 -4.69 -0.25
C MET A 75 -9.57 -5.95 -0.34
N LEU A 76 -8.30 -5.82 -0.69
CA LEU A 76 -7.39 -6.97 -0.73
C LEU A 76 -7.27 -7.61 0.66
N MET A 77 -7.24 -6.80 1.71
CA MET A 77 -7.15 -7.31 3.08
C MET A 77 -8.41 -8.03 3.56
N THR A 78 -9.54 -7.86 2.87
CA THR A 78 -10.75 -8.62 3.21
C THR A 78 -10.66 -10.07 2.75
N VAL A 79 -9.72 -10.39 1.87
CA VAL A 79 -9.54 -11.75 1.36
C VAL A 79 -8.80 -12.58 2.42
N SER A 80 -9.33 -13.77 2.71
CA SER A 80 -8.71 -14.69 3.66
C SER A 80 -7.28 -15.02 3.24
N GLY A 81 -6.34 -14.87 4.15
CA GLY A 81 -4.93 -15.13 3.90
C GLY A 81 -4.13 -13.94 3.43
N ILE A 82 -4.76 -12.77 3.27
CA ILE A 82 -4.06 -11.55 2.87
C ILE A 82 -4.03 -10.55 4.02
N GLY A 83 -2.85 -10.33 4.58
CA GLY A 83 -2.61 -9.26 5.54
C GLY A 83 -2.07 -8.01 4.85
N ALA A 84 -1.77 -6.99 5.66
CA ALA A 84 -1.31 -5.71 5.16
C ALA A 84 -0.02 -5.81 4.34
N ASN A 85 0.94 -6.60 4.79
CA ASN A 85 2.21 -6.76 4.06
C ASN A 85 2.02 -7.46 2.72
N THR A 86 1.16 -8.48 2.67
CA THR A 86 0.88 -9.18 1.41
C THR A 86 0.15 -8.24 0.43
N ALA A 87 -0.83 -7.48 0.92
CA ALA A 87 -1.52 -6.48 0.09
C ALA A 87 -0.52 -5.44 -0.45
N ARG A 88 0.40 -4.97 0.38
CA ARG A 88 1.45 -4.04 -0.05
C ARG A 88 2.35 -4.66 -1.12
N MET A 89 2.71 -5.93 -0.98
CA MET A 89 3.52 -6.64 -1.97
C MET A 89 2.82 -6.72 -3.32
N ILE A 90 1.52 -7.00 -3.32
CA ILE A 90 0.72 -7.02 -4.55
C ILE A 90 0.73 -5.64 -5.21
N MET A 91 0.54 -4.59 -4.43
CA MET A 91 0.52 -3.22 -4.94
C MET A 91 1.91 -2.70 -5.30
N SER A 92 2.97 -3.38 -4.89
CA SER A 92 4.34 -3.10 -5.32
C SER A 92 4.65 -3.77 -6.66
N ALA A 93 4.03 -4.90 -6.94
CA ALA A 93 4.24 -5.66 -8.18
C ALA A 93 3.44 -5.08 -9.34
N TYR A 94 2.25 -4.57 -9.06
CA TYR A 94 1.32 -4.07 -10.07
C TYR A 94 0.70 -2.75 -9.63
N THR A 95 0.36 -1.90 -10.60
CA THR A 95 -0.42 -0.68 -10.31
C THR A 95 -1.86 -1.06 -9.96
N ALA A 96 -2.60 -0.12 -9.36
CA ALA A 96 -4.01 -0.36 -9.05
C ALA A 96 -4.82 -0.71 -10.31
N ALA A 97 -4.57 -0.02 -11.42
CA ALA A 97 -5.25 -0.32 -12.68
C ALA A 97 -4.92 -1.72 -13.18
N GLU A 98 -3.64 -2.12 -13.09
CA GLU A 98 -3.23 -3.48 -13.48
C GLU A 98 -3.88 -4.54 -12.61
N ILE A 99 -3.95 -4.32 -11.29
CA ILE A 99 -4.58 -5.26 -10.36
C ILE A 99 -6.07 -5.43 -10.70
N ARG A 100 -6.77 -4.32 -10.96
CA ARG A 100 -8.18 -4.38 -11.33
C ARG A 100 -8.39 -5.15 -12.64
N GLN A 101 -7.50 -4.95 -13.60
CA GLN A 101 -7.54 -5.69 -14.86
C GLN A 101 -7.27 -7.18 -14.67
N ILE A 102 -6.30 -7.53 -13.83
CA ILE A 102 -5.99 -8.92 -13.49
C ILE A 102 -7.20 -9.61 -12.87
N ILE A 103 -7.88 -8.94 -11.94
CA ILE A 103 -9.07 -9.47 -11.29
C ILE A 103 -10.21 -9.60 -12.30
N ALA A 104 -10.44 -8.57 -13.11
CA ALA A 104 -11.52 -8.54 -14.10
C ALA A 104 -11.37 -9.66 -15.14
N THR A 105 -10.14 -10.00 -15.52
CA THR A 105 -9.86 -11.05 -16.51
C THR A 105 -9.66 -12.44 -15.89
N GLY A 106 -9.74 -12.55 -14.56
CA GLY A 106 -9.58 -13.83 -13.86
C GLY A 106 -8.16 -14.39 -13.92
N ASN A 107 -7.15 -13.53 -14.05
CA ASN A 107 -5.77 -13.96 -14.23
C ASN A 107 -5.08 -14.27 -12.90
N ALA A 108 -5.48 -15.38 -12.27
CA ALA A 108 -4.89 -15.80 -11.00
C ALA A 108 -3.39 -16.10 -11.11
N ARG A 109 -2.92 -16.51 -12.29
CA ARG A 109 -1.51 -16.81 -12.52
C ARG A 109 -0.63 -15.58 -12.33
N ALA A 110 -1.08 -14.42 -12.80
CA ALA A 110 -0.34 -13.17 -12.61
C ALA A 110 -0.20 -12.85 -11.12
N LEU A 111 -1.26 -13.03 -10.34
CA LEU A 111 -1.21 -12.81 -8.90
C LEU A 111 -0.30 -13.81 -8.19
N SER A 112 -0.30 -15.07 -8.61
CA SER A 112 0.51 -16.10 -7.96
C SER A 112 2.01 -15.87 -8.14
N GLN A 113 2.41 -14.98 -9.04
CA GLN A 113 3.82 -14.62 -9.23
C GLN A 113 4.30 -13.61 -8.19
N VAL A 114 3.39 -13.00 -7.45
CA VAL A 114 3.78 -12.10 -6.36
C VAL A 114 4.37 -12.93 -5.22
N LYS A 115 5.56 -12.52 -4.76
CA LYS A 115 6.25 -13.22 -3.68
C LYS A 115 5.36 -13.30 -2.43
N GLY A 116 5.22 -14.50 -1.88
CA GLY A 116 4.41 -14.74 -0.69
C GLY A 116 2.94 -15.00 -0.99
N LEU A 117 2.54 -14.96 -2.27
CA LEU A 117 1.15 -15.21 -2.66
C LEU A 117 1.06 -16.56 -3.37
N GLY A 118 0.46 -17.54 -2.71
CA GLY A 118 0.29 -18.87 -3.28
C GLY A 118 -0.89 -18.94 -4.25
N PRO A 119 -0.99 -20.03 -5.03
CA PRO A 119 -2.08 -20.18 -6.01
C PRO A 119 -3.47 -20.14 -5.39
N LYS A 120 -3.65 -20.73 -4.20
CA LYS A 120 -4.95 -20.75 -3.53
C LYS A 120 -5.40 -19.34 -3.13
N THR A 121 -4.48 -18.55 -2.60
CA THR A 121 -4.79 -17.17 -2.19
C THR A 121 -5.07 -16.31 -3.42
N ALA A 122 -4.33 -16.51 -4.51
CA ALA A 122 -4.57 -15.82 -5.76
C ALA A 122 -5.98 -16.11 -6.30
N GLN A 123 -6.43 -17.36 -6.21
CA GLN A 123 -7.80 -17.72 -6.60
C GLN A 123 -8.85 -17.05 -5.72
N ARG A 124 -8.58 -16.91 -4.43
CA ARG A 124 -9.51 -16.22 -3.52
C ARG A 124 -9.67 -14.74 -3.88
N ILE A 125 -8.61 -14.10 -4.35
CA ILE A 125 -8.68 -12.69 -4.79
C ILE A 125 -9.59 -12.58 -6.01
N ILE A 126 -9.46 -13.50 -6.96
CA ILE A 126 -10.25 -13.51 -8.19
C ILE A 126 -11.73 -13.70 -7.90
N VAL A 127 -12.06 -14.53 -6.95
CA VAL A 127 -13.44 -14.78 -6.55
C VAL A 127 -13.94 -13.67 -5.64
#